data_fb20d1eb3133c28f17c5acb34d82594c
#
_entry.id   fb20d1eb3133c28f17c5acb34d82594c
#
_cell.length_a   1.000
_cell.length_b   1.000
_cell.length_c   1.000
_cell.angle_alpha   90.00
_cell.angle_beta   90.00
_cell.angle_gamma   90.00
#
_symmetry.space_group_name_H-M   'P 1'
#
loop_
_entity.id
_entity.type
_entity.pdbx_description
1 polymer ?
#
loop_
_entity_poly.entity_id
_entity_poly.type
_entity_poly.pdbx_seq_one_letter_code
_entity_poly.pdbx_strand_id
1 'polypeptide(L)'
;NRLDTNRKNNEQKLPKNHVVTNKMKATVLYYSHKGKTTFFAREIAMYLWSKGLNVSLSAISDFDTQKLNETDFLISGCWTCGWFVVGQHPHKKWSACSRKMAGRISPHRTLLFTTYKFRTGSMYRKMKKTLKISRNTHIPFLKSKNGLLTETDKKILDQFISTSLFY
;
A
#
# COMPACT_ATOMS: atom_id res chain seq x y z
N ASN A 1 -19.60 -37.72 -63.74
CA ASN A 1 -19.44 -38.25 -62.39
C ASN A 1 -18.63 -37.32 -61.54
N ARG A 2 -19.37 -36.58 -60.73
CA ARG A 2 -18.80 -35.59 -59.79
C ARG A 2 -18.58 -36.26 -58.45
N LEU A 3 -17.37 -36.16 -57.92
CA LEU A 3 -17.05 -36.53 -56.56
C LEU A 3 -16.74 -35.23 -55.81
N ASP A 4 -17.70 -34.75 -55.03
CA ASP A 4 -17.56 -33.65 -54.10
C ASP A 4 -16.85 -34.13 -52.86
N THR A 5 -15.63 -33.65 -52.67
CA THR A 5 -14.85 -33.86 -51.43
C THR A 5 -15.14 -32.75 -50.47
N ASN A 6 -16.02 -33.01 -49.53
CA ASN A 6 -16.38 -32.11 -48.44
C ASN A 6 -15.31 -32.23 -47.32
N ARG A 7 -14.31 -31.31 -47.36
CA ARG A 7 -13.28 -31.18 -46.33
C ARG A 7 -13.81 -30.29 -45.24
N LYS A 8 -14.43 -30.88 -44.22
CA LYS A 8 -14.81 -30.19 -43.00
C LYS A 8 -13.54 -29.79 -42.24
N ASN A 9 -13.26 -28.49 -42.20
CA ASN A 9 -12.24 -27.89 -41.31
C ASN A 9 -12.71 -27.99 -39.86
N ASN A 10 -12.15 -28.94 -39.15
CA ASN A 10 -12.26 -29.02 -37.70
C ASN A 10 -11.26 -28.00 -37.10
N GLU A 11 -11.67 -26.75 -37.01
CA GLU A 11 -10.97 -25.77 -36.14
C GLU A 11 -11.23 -26.15 -34.68
N GLN A 12 -10.27 -26.87 -34.08
CA GLN A 12 -10.23 -27.06 -32.63
C GLN A 12 -10.02 -25.72 -31.95
N LYS A 13 -11.13 -25.17 -31.49
CA LYS A 13 -11.15 -24.00 -30.62
C LYS A 13 -10.53 -24.37 -29.29
N LEU A 14 -9.23 -24.08 -29.11
CA LEU A 14 -8.55 -24.18 -27.82
C LEU A 14 -9.30 -23.34 -26.79
N PRO A 15 -9.65 -23.90 -25.62
CA PRO A 15 -10.26 -23.11 -24.57
C PRO A 15 -9.25 -22.08 -24.10
N LYS A 16 -9.56 -20.79 -24.30
CA LYS A 16 -8.83 -19.68 -23.67
C LYS A 16 -9.15 -19.74 -22.18
N ASN A 17 -8.45 -20.58 -21.45
CA ASN A 17 -8.41 -20.47 -20.00
C ASN A 17 -7.68 -19.17 -19.65
N HIS A 18 -8.41 -18.06 -19.63
CA HIS A 18 -8.03 -16.88 -18.89
C HIS A 18 -8.08 -17.27 -17.40
N VAL A 19 -6.99 -17.79 -16.89
CA VAL A 19 -6.74 -17.81 -15.45
C VAL A 19 -6.61 -16.33 -15.07
N VAL A 20 -7.72 -15.76 -14.63
CA VAL A 20 -7.73 -14.45 -13.96
C VAL A 20 -7.04 -14.70 -12.63
N THR A 21 -5.71 -14.62 -12.62
CA THR A 21 -4.96 -14.54 -11.37
C THR A 21 -5.36 -13.21 -10.74
N ASN A 22 -6.24 -13.30 -9.75
CA ASN A 22 -6.70 -12.14 -8.99
C ASN A 22 -5.50 -11.60 -8.20
N LYS A 23 -4.74 -10.70 -8.83
CA LYS A 23 -3.56 -10.08 -8.20
C LYS A 23 -4.03 -9.29 -6.99
N MET A 24 -3.44 -9.54 -5.84
CA MET A 24 -3.74 -8.78 -4.63
C MET A 24 -3.50 -7.29 -4.83
N LYS A 25 -4.42 -6.48 -4.33
CA LYS A 25 -4.44 -5.03 -4.55
C LYS A 25 -3.85 -4.31 -3.35
N ALA A 26 -2.79 -3.56 -3.59
CA ALA A 26 -2.16 -2.71 -2.60
C ALA A 26 -2.49 -1.23 -2.88
N THR A 27 -2.96 -0.52 -1.88
CA THR A 27 -3.21 0.92 -1.96
C THR A 27 -2.18 1.68 -1.13
N VAL A 28 -1.36 2.50 -1.79
CA VAL A 28 -0.36 3.35 -1.18
C VAL A 28 -0.90 4.78 -1.11
N LEU A 29 -1.16 5.26 0.10
CA LEU A 29 -1.69 6.59 0.36
C LEU A 29 -0.65 7.46 1.05
N TYR A 30 -0.48 8.68 0.56
CA TYR A 30 0.48 9.60 1.16
C TYR A 30 -0.03 11.03 1.27
N TYR A 31 0.53 11.74 2.25
CA TYR A 31 0.48 13.19 2.31
C TYR A 31 1.90 13.77 2.35
N SER A 32 2.21 14.62 1.40
CA SER A 32 3.52 15.24 1.25
C SER A 32 3.40 16.77 1.14
N HIS A 33 4.40 17.48 1.67
CA HIS A 33 4.49 18.94 1.53
C HIS A 33 5.62 19.35 0.57
N LYS A 34 6.79 18.73 0.69
CA LYS A 34 8.00 19.07 -0.09
C LYS A 34 8.45 17.96 -1.04
N GLY A 35 7.58 17.01 -1.38
CA GLY A 35 7.86 15.95 -2.32
C GLY A 35 8.60 14.72 -1.77
N LYS A 36 9.32 14.81 -0.64
CA LYS A 36 10.10 13.69 -0.10
C LYS A 36 9.22 12.49 0.25
N THR A 37 8.07 12.71 0.88
CA THR A 37 7.13 11.63 1.20
C THR A 37 6.49 11.05 -0.06
N THR A 38 6.24 11.88 -1.07
CA THR A 38 5.78 11.42 -2.40
C THR A 38 6.79 10.48 -3.04
N PHE A 39 8.08 10.85 -2.99
CA PHE A 39 9.14 10.04 -3.54
C PHE A 39 9.22 8.68 -2.81
N PHE A 40 9.21 8.68 -1.49
CA PHE A 40 9.23 7.45 -0.69
C PHE A 40 8.01 6.57 -0.94
N ALA A 41 6.81 7.14 -1.05
CA ALA A 41 5.60 6.42 -1.39
C ALA A 41 5.68 5.78 -2.79
N ARG A 42 6.31 6.48 -3.75
CA ARG A 42 6.54 5.96 -5.10
C ARG A 42 7.52 4.79 -5.08
N GLU A 43 8.62 4.89 -4.36
CA GLU A 43 9.59 3.80 -4.18
C GLU A 43 8.92 2.54 -3.60
N ILE A 44 8.09 2.70 -2.56
CA ILE A 44 7.30 1.62 -1.97
C ILE A 44 6.35 1.01 -3.01
N ALA A 45 5.61 1.85 -3.74
CA ALA A 45 4.65 1.41 -4.75
C ALA A 45 5.32 0.62 -5.88
N MET A 46 6.45 1.11 -6.39
CA MET A 46 7.24 0.44 -7.43
C MET A 46 7.77 -0.91 -6.94
N TYR A 47 8.25 -0.98 -5.70
CA TYR A 47 8.71 -2.24 -5.12
C TYR A 47 7.58 -3.27 -4.99
N LEU A 48 6.43 -2.88 -4.46
CA LEU A 48 5.25 -3.76 -4.35
C LEU A 48 4.77 -4.23 -5.73
N TRP A 49 4.77 -3.34 -6.72
CA TRP A 49 4.44 -3.69 -8.09
C TRP A 49 5.43 -4.71 -8.68
N SER A 50 6.73 -4.56 -8.44
CA SER A 50 7.76 -5.54 -8.86
C SER A 50 7.58 -6.92 -8.23
N LYS A 51 6.89 -7.00 -7.08
CA LYS A 51 6.50 -8.25 -6.41
C LYS A 51 5.19 -8.85 -6.94
N GLY A 52 4.62 -8.27 -7.98
CA GLY A 52 3.43 -8.79 -8.66
C GLY A 52 2.09 -8.31 -8.12
N LEU A 53 2.06 -7.37 -7.17
CA LEU A 53 0.81 -6.78 -6.69
C LEU A 53 0.22 -5.80 -7.71
N ASN A 54 -1.10 -5.63 -7.68
CA ASN A 54 -1.78 -4.53 -8.35
C ASN A 54 -1.75 -3.31 -7.42
N VAL A 55 -0.96 -2.29 -7.77
CA VAL A 55 -0.68 -1.16 -6.87
C VAL A 55 -1.37 0.11 -7.34
N SER A 56 -2.13 0.73 -6.42
CA SER A 56 -2.69 2.07 -6.57
C SER A 56 -1.92 3.05 -5.68
N LEU A 57 -1.38 4.11 -6.26
CA LEU A 57 -0.68 5.18 -5.54
C LEU A 57 -1.50 6.47 -5.64
N SER A 58 -1.86 7.06 -4.50
CA SER A 58 -2.67 8.29 -4.45
C SER A 58 -2.27 9.21 -3.31
N ALA A 59 -2.36 10.52 -3.57
CA ALA A 59 -2.38 11.49 -2.48
C ALA A 59 -3.70 11.37 -1.72
N ILE A 60 -3.68 11.63 -0.41
CA ILE A 60 -4.89 11.55 0.43
C ILE A 60 -5.98 12.54 0.03
N SER A 61 -5.62 13.65 -0.64
CA SER A 61 -6.56 14.65 -1.17
C SER A 61 -7.43 14.11 -2.30
N ASP A 62 -6.90 13.17 -3.06
CA ASP A 62 -7.51 12.65 -4.29
C ASP A 62 -8.11 11.25 -4.10
N PHE A 63 -8.01 10.74 -2.87
CA PHE A 63 -8.41 9.39 -2.56
C PHE A 63 -9.86 9.28 -2.09
N ASP A 64 -10.64 8.49 -2.82
CA ASP A 64 -11.97 8.08 -2.40
C ASP A 64 -11.86 6.88 -1.43
N THR A 65 -12.30 7.08 -0.19
CA THR A 65 -12.24 6.06 0.85
C THR A 65 -13.11 4.83 0.56
N GLN A 66 -14.06 4.90 -0.38
CA GLN A 66 -14.85 3.73 -0.79
C GLN A 66 -13.97 2.69 -1.51
N LYS A 67 -12.91 3.11 -2.19
CA LYS A 67 -11.94 2.22 -2.85
C LYS A 67 -11.19 1.30 -1.89
N LEU A 68 -11.26 1.56 -0.59
CA LEU A 68 -10.71 0.64 0.42
C LEU A 68 -11.40 -0.72 0.45
N ASN A 69 -12.65 -0.81 0.04
CA ASN A 69 -13.40 -2.08 -0.01
C ASN A 69 -12.79 -3.07 -1.00
N GLU A 70 -12.02 -2.56 -1.96
CA GLU A 70 -11.33 -3.37 -2.98
C GLU A 70 -9.82 -3.53 -2.68
N THR A 71 -9.37 -3.10 -1.51
CA THR A 71 -7.95 -3.05 -1.15
C THR A 71 -7.62 -4.21 -0.21
N ASP A 72 -6.65 -5.03 -0.59
CA ASP A 72 -6.12 -6.10 0.25
C ASP A 72 -5.08 -5.58 1.23
N PHE A 73 -4.22 -4.65 0.80
CA PHE A 73 -3.16 -4.05 1.61
C PHE A 73 -3.25 -2.53 1.62
N LEU A 74 -3.29 -1.95 2.81
CA LEU A 74 -3.19 -0.50 2.99
C LEU A 74 -1.78 -0.11 3.44
N ILE A 75 -1.11 0.70 2.64
CA ILE A 75 0.17 1.31 2.97
C ILE A 75 -0.07 2.82 3.08
N SER A 76 0.02 3.39 4.27
CA SER A 76 -0.33 4.79 4.46
C SER A 76 0.71 5.58 5.23
N GLY A 77 0.99 6.79 4.77
CA GLY A 77 2.01 7.60 5.42
C GLY A 77 1.95 9.09 5.14
N CYS A 78 2.71 9.82 5.94
CA CYS A 78 2.92 11.25 5.79
C CYS A 78 4.27 11.67 6.38
N TRP A 79 4.68 12.92 6.14
CA TRP A 79 5.85 13.45 6.79
C TRP A 79 5.61 13.71 8.28
N THR A 80 6.69 13.60 9.07
CA THR A 80 6.63 13.86 10.52
C THR A 80 6.58 15.35 10.79
N CYS A 81 5.49 15.79 11.41
CA CYS A 81 5.33 17.13 11.96
C CYS A 81 5.85 17.17 13.41
N GLY A 82 6.15 18.35 13.90
CA GLY A 82 6.59 18.59 15.29
C GLY A 82 7.85 19.44 15.38
N TRP A 83 8.16 19.90 16.59
CA TRP A 83 9.31 20.75 16.87
C TRP A 83 10.54 19.90 17.19
N PHE A 84 11.60 20.02 16.38
CA PHE A 84 12.92 19.39 16.56
C PHE A 84 12.84 17.91 17.02
N VAL A 85 12.79 17.68 18.32
CA VAL A 85 12.85 16.35 18.94
C VAL A 85 11.64 16.02 19.83
N VAL A 86 10.69 16.95 19.96
CA VAL A 86 9.53 16.82 20.86
C VAL A 86 8.22 16.96 20.07
N GLY A 87 7.20 16.19 20.48
CA GLY A 87 5.85 16.36 19.98
C GLY A 87 5.61 15.86 18.56
N GLN A 88 6.44 14.96 18.02
CA GLN A 88 6.23 14.41 16.67
C GLN A 88 4.84 13.84 16.50
N HIS A 89 4.19 14.20 15.40
CA HIS A 89 2.83 13.79 15.10
C HIS A 89 2.59 13.77 13.57
N PRO A 90 1.59 13.00 13.10
CA PRO A 90 1.17 13.04 11.71
C PRO A 90 0.51 14.37 11.37
N HIS A 91 0.61 14.78 10.11
CA HIS A 91 -0.04 15.99 9.64
C HIS A 91 -1.57 15.91 9.78
N LYS A 92 -2.21 17.04 10.13
CA LYS A 92 -3.66 17.10 10.40
C LYS A 92 -4.53 16.60 9.22
N LYS A 93 -4.14 16.87 7.97
CA LYS A 93 -4.86 16.39 6.78
C LYS A 93 -4.78 14.87 6.66
N TRP A 94 -3.61 14.26 6.88
CA TRP A 94 -3.45 12.82 6.94
C TRP A 94 -4.31 12.22 8.06
N SER A 95 -4.27 12.81 9.24
CA SER A 95 -5.07 12.36 10.37
C SER A 95 -6.58 12.42 10.11
N ALA A 96 -7.05 13.44 9.42
CA ALA A 96 -8.47 13.58 9.05
C ALA A 96 -8.91 12.48 8.07
N CYS A 97 -8.11 12.19 7.04
CA CYS A 97 -8.36 11.11 6.08
C CYS A 97 -8.30 9.74 6.79
N SER A 98 -7.28 9.51 7.60
CA SER A 98 -7.07 8.24 8.32
C SER A 98 -8.20 7.91 9.30
N ARG A 99 -8.79 8.92 9.95
CA ARG A 99 -9.99 8.70 10.80
C ARG A 99 -11.17 8.15 10.02
N LYS A 100 -11.36 8.57 8.76
CA LYS A 100 -12.44 8.04 7.88
C LYS A 100 -12.17 6.58 7.46
N MET A 101 -10.91 6.17 7.43
CA MET A 101 -10.48 4.82 7.07
C MET A 101 -10.40 3.86 8.26
N ALA A 102 -10.45 4.40 9.49
CA ALA A 102 -10.25 3.64 10.71
C ALA A 102 -11.25 2.47 10.84
N GLY A 103 -10.73 1.26 11.07
CA GLY A 103 -11.53 0.03 11.21
C GLY A 103 -12.00 -0.60 9.91
N ARG A 104 -11.68 -0.01 8.74
CA ARG A 104 -12.12 -0.54 7.43
C ARG A 104 -11.15 -1.58 6.84
N ILE A 105 -9.90 -1.58 7.28
CA ILE A 105 -8.89 -2.59 6.90
C ILE A 105 -8.28 -3.20 8.16
N SER A 106 -8.02 -4.49 8.10
CA SER A 106 -7.37 -5.22 9.19
C SER A 106 -5.99 -4.63 9.50
N PRO A 107 -5.61 -4.51 10.79
CA PRO A 107 -4.27 -4.11 11.18
C PRO A 107 -3.17 -4.98 10.56
N HIS A 108 -3.41 -6.29 10.39
CA HIS A 108 -2.46 -7.22 9.79
C HIS A 108 -2.21 -6.94 8.29
N ARG A 109 -3.13 -6.23 7.63
CA ARG A 109 -3.02 -5.79 6.23
C ARG A 109 -2.72 -4.31 6.10
N THR A 110 -2.23 -3.69 7.20
CA THR A 110 -1.88 -2.27 7.24
C THR A 110 -0.39 -2.09 7.53
N LEU A 111 0.28 -1.26 6.74
CA LEU A 111 1.63 -0.81 6.94
C LEU A 111 1.65 0.72 7.00
N LEU A 112 2.41 1.28 7.92
CA LEU A 112 2.59 2.73 8.03
C LEU A 112 3.98 3.14 7.59
N PHE A 113 4.10 4.34 7.04
CA PHE A 113 5.40 4.91 6.72
C PHE A 113 5.45 6.42 7.02
N THR A 114 6.67 6.92 7.21
CA THR A 114 6.88 8.36 7.39
C THR A 114 8.22 8.80 6.84
N THR A 115 8.28 10.08 6.45
CA THR A 115 9.56 10.75 6.23
C THR A 115 9.79 11.77 7.36
N TYR A 116 11.04 11.94 7.75
CA TYR A 116 11.40 12.80 8.87
C TYR A 116 12.68 13.58 8.59
N LYS A 117 12.91 14.65 9.36
CA LYS A 117 14.13 15.45 9.28
C LYS A 117 15.12 15.08 10.39
N PHE A 118 14.66 15.03 11.63
CA PHE A 118 15.49 14.74 12.80
C PHE A 118 15.13 13.42 13.47
N ARG A 119 13.90 13.27 13.95
CA ARG A 119 13.39 12.10 14.68
C ARG A 119 11.94 11.81 14.32
N THR A 120 11.53 10.56 14.51
CA THR A 120 10.14 10.15 14.36
C THR A 120 9.37 10.15 15.69
N GLY A 121 10.07 9.99 16.82
CA GLY A 121 9.52 10.08 18.17
C GLY A 121 8.20 9.33 18.35
N SER A 122 7.15 10.06 18.75
CA SER A 122 5.81 9.51 18.98
C SER A 122 4.96 9.30 17.71
N MET A 123 5.54 9.51 16.52
CA MET A 123 4.82 9.46 15.23
C MET A 123 4.05 8.15 15.03
N TYR A 124 4.73 7.01 15.14
CA TYR A 124 4.13 5.68 14.97
C TYR A 124 2.92 5.46 15.88
N ARG A 125 3.09 5.74 17.19
CA ARG A 125 2.02 5.59 18.18
C ARG A 125 0.81 6.47 17.85
N LYS A 126 1.04 7.71 17.42
CA LYS A 126 -0.03 8.65 17.05
C LYS A 126 -0.72 8.26 15.75
N MET A 127 0.01 7.74 14.77
CA MET A 127 -0.57 7.20 13.53
C MET A 127 -1.48 6.01 13.83
N LYS A 128 -1.04 5.04 14.63
CA LYS A 128 -1.85 3.91 15.07
C LYS A 128 -3.12 4.36 15.78
N LYS A 129 -3.00 5.30 16.72
CA LYS A 129 -4.16 5.86 17.46
C LYS A 129 -5.18 6.48 16.51
N THR A 130 -4.71 7.19 15.46
CA THR A 130 -5.60 7.82 14.46
C THR A 130 -6.39 6.79 13.67
N LEU A 131 -5.79 5.65 13.35
CA LEU A 131 -6.43 4.52 12.67
C LEU A 131 -7.23 3.60 13.61
N LYS A 132 -7.31 3.94 14.90
CA LYS A 132 -7.94 3.11 15.95
C LYS A 132 -7.33 1.72 16.08
N ILE A 133 -6.06 1.57 15.77
CA ILE A 133 -5.31 0.32 15.95
C ILE A 133 -4.84 0.25 17.41
N SER A 134 -5.08 -0.90 18.04
CA SER A 134 -4.69 -1.15 19.43
C SER A 134 -3.19 -0.90 19.67
N ARG A 135 -2.86 -0.40 20.86
CA ARG A 135 -1.48 -0.14 21.26
C ARG A 135 -0.61 -1.40 21.21
N ASN A 136 -1.20 -2.54 21.58
CA ASN A 136 -0.50 -3.82 21.62
C ASN A 136 -0.40 -4.53 20.25
N THR A 137 -1.17 -4.11 19.26
CA THR A 137 -1.08 -4.66 17.90
C THR A 137 0.17 -4.10 17.23
N HIS A 138 1.09 -4.96 16.87
CA HIS A 138 2.26 -4.56 16.08
C HIS A 138 1.87 -4.51 14.59
N ILE A 139 2.21 -3.41 13.93
CA ILE A 139 2.12 -3.27 12.46
C ILE A 139 3.45 -2.76 11.92
N PRO A 140 3.84 -3.13 10.69
CA PRO A 140 5.09 -2.66 10.11
C PRO A 140 5.12 -1.14 9.96
N PHE A 141 6.31 -0.55 10.19
CA PHE A 141 6.53 0.88 10.10
C PHE A 141 7.83 1.20 9.38
N LEU A 142 7.74 1.83 8.22
CA LEU A 142 8.89 2.30 7.46
C LEU A 142 9.16 3.77 7.75
N LYS A 143 10.43 4.14 7.80
CA LYS A 143 10.84 5.52 8.08
C LYS A 143 12.07 5.89 7.24
N SER A 144 11.98 6.98 6.51
CA SER A 144 13.07 7.46 5.66
C SER A 144 13.42 8.91 5.94
N LYS A 145 14.71 9.20 6.04
CA LYS A 145 15.22 10.58 6.21
C LYS A 145 15.34 11.31 4.88
N ASN A 146 15.66 10.59 3.82
CA ASN A 146 15.90 11.12 2.48
C ASN A 146 14.82 10.77 1.43
N GLY A 147 13.87 9.91 1.78
CA GLY A 147 12.81 9.44 0.87
C GLY A 147 13.19 8.19 0.07
N LEU A 148 14.36 7.61 0.30
CA LEU A 148 14.81 6.38 -0.37
C LEU A 148 14.33 5.14 0.38
N LEU A 149 14.05 4.09 -0.36
CA LEU A 149 13.73 2.76 0.16
C LEU A 149 15.04 1.97 0.34
N THR A 150 15.30 1.50 1.56
CA THR A 150 16.50 0.72 1.88
C THR A 150 16.28 -0.77 1.70
N GLU A 151 17.35 -1.56 1.66
CA GLU A 151 17.24 -3.04 1.63
C GLU A 151 16.54 -3.60 2.88
N THR A 152 16.73 -2.95 4.02
CA THR A 152 15.99 -3.31 5.26
C THR A 152 14.49 -3.05 5.10
N ASP A 153 14.11 -1.93 4.51
CA ASP A 153 12.70 -1.62 4.24
C ASP A 153 12.07 -2.63 3.28
N LYS A 154 12.81 -3.05 2.25
CA LYS A 154 12.38 -4.08 1.29
C LYS A 154 12.10 -5.42 1.99
N LYS A 155 12.97 -5.84 2.92
CA LYS A 155 12.75 -7.06 3.73
C LYS A 155 11.48 -6.95 4.57
N ILE A 156 11.22 -5.78 5.17
CA ILE A 156 9.99 -5.53 5.94
C ILE A 156 8.75 -5.62 5.02
N LEU A 157 8.83 -5.07 3.80
CA LEU A 157 7.75 -5.17 2.82
C LEU A 157 7.51 -6.62 2.38
N ASP A 158 8.56 -7.39 2.10
CA ASP A 158 8.46 -8.82 1.74
C ASP A 158 7.80 -9.63 2.86
N GLN A 159 8.23 -9.41 4.10
CA GLN A 159 7.62 -10.05 5.27
C GLN A 159 6.17 -9.65 5.46
N PHE A 160 5.84 -8.38 5.27
CA PHE A 160 4.47 -7.86 5.37
C PHE A 160 3.53 -8.53 4.37
N ILE A 161 3.94 -8.66 3.11
CA ILE A 161 3.14 -9.31 2.07
C ILE A 161 2.96 -10.79 2.40
N SER A 162 4.04 -11.52 2.71
CA SER A 162 3.98 -12.95 2.97
C SER A 162 3.17 -13.30 4.21
N THR A 163 3.34 -12.58 5.32
CA THR A 163 2.61 -12.85 6.56
C THR A 163 1.11 -12.59 6.41
N SER A 164 0.73 -11.57 5.64
CA SER A 164 -0.67 -11.21 5.45
C SER A 164 -1.45 -12.15 4.53
N LEU A 165 -0.78 -13.08 3.86
CA LEU A 165 -1.41 -14.12 3.03
C LEU A 165 -1.99 -15.26 3.89
N PHE A 166 -1.61 -15.37 5.16
CA PHE A 166 -2.04 -16.43 6.09
C PHE A 166 -3.17 -15.99 7.05
N TYR A 167 -3.66 -14.77 6.92
CA TYR A 167 -4.79 -14.19 7.67
C TYR A 167 -5.86 -13.67 6.70
#